data_8b290ad5bdeb8f7f54813fe2ef941380
#
_entry.id   8b290ad5bdeb8f7f54813fe2ef941380
#
_cell.length_a   1.000
_cell.length_b   1.000
_cell.length_c   1.000
_cell.angle_alpha   90.00
_cell.angle_beta   90.00
_cell.angle_gamma   90.00
#
_symmetry.space_group_name_H-M   'P 1'
#
loop_
_entity.id
_entity.type
_entity.pdbx_description
1 polymer ?
#
loop_
_entity_poly.entity_id
_entity_poly.type
_entity_poly.pdbx_seq_one_letter_code
_entity_poly.pdbx_strand_id
1 'polypeptide(L)'
;MMLLQRPKSYPDESLESFFIRVANKNGYNDVHWFLVAVKRYLLDIDPRKFQTFPTDICCINPYSSKKHSISRTHALHHLSQLTFNEPVDLLGIALNRNQMQFSPSTTALIRGAEVIPRSLLRKGAIPCCPCCLGEHGYASYRWHFSGYEYCHEHNVKLIERCSCGAIYDYRYAGLSGVCTECGENISASQENHEPKATRIASWLAGDDVKPLPDVPLSYRWGFMHWWSQISSSCKTRNNGEFLAFWEHWPNSFHKLIGKEIDFNFEYCVLSKNDLRVKDILGKILFSSIQLPDRNFRSNIILKEMFQYIETHLWDDNGKLANLRMNMLEICVLLNCSREQVTSMIEQGLLPPNRQLGKREILIVTEYAFYLGDVYCLWLSEFQSDEFNRSFYLSRW
;
A
#
# COMPACT_ATOMS: atom_id res chain seq x y z
N MET A 1 34.68 -11.69 -6.98
CA MET A 1 34.61 -10.21 -6.97
C MET A 1 35.04 -9.72 -5.60
N MET A 2 35.83 -8.67 -5.50
CA MET A 2 36.26 -8.06 -4.24
C MET A 2 35.99 -6.57 -4.30
N LEU A 3 35.32 -6.02 -3.28
CA LEU A 3 35.05 -4.57 -3.19
C LEU A 3 36.10 -3.94 -2.27
N LEU A 4 36.70 -2.84 -2.72
CA LEU A 4 37.69 -2.07 -1.94
C LEU A 4 36.98 -1.21 -0.88
N GLN A 5 35.85 -0.61 -1.24
CA GLN A 5 35.02 0.18 -0.34
C GLN A 5 33.64 -0.43 -0.21
N ARG A 6 33.15 -0.49 1.04
CA ARG A 6 31.90 -1.18 1.41
C ARG A 6 31.06 -0.26 2.28
N PRO A 7 30.36 0.73 1.67
CA PRO A 7 29.49 1.62 2.42
C PRO A 7 28.33 0.84 3.02
N LYS A 8 27.88 1.26 4.20
CA LYS A 8 26.63 0.76 4.80
C LYS A 8 25.43 1.41 4.11
N SER A 9 24.31 0.70 4.09
CA SER A 9 23.04 1.24 3.66
C SER A 9 22.45 2.17 4.73
N TYR A 10 21.70 3.19 4.29
CA TYR A 10 20.92 4.03 5.19
C TYR A 10 19.47 3.49 5.31
N PRO A 11 18.80 3.70 6.47
CA PRO A 11 17.47 3.11 6.70
C PRO A 11 16.42 3.52 5.69
N ASP A 12 16.46 4.75 5.19
CA ASP A 12 15.51 5.29 4.20
C ASP A 12 16.06 5.31 2.77
N GLU A 13 17.28 4.81 2.55
CA GLU A 13 17.90 4.73 1.24
C GLU A 13 17.17 3.75 0.33
N SER A 14 17.01 4.09 -0.94
CA SER A 14 16.54 3.14 -1.96
C SER A 14 17.63 2.12 -2.32
N LEU A 15 17.22 0.91 -2.71
CA LEU A 15 18.16 -0.12 -3.13
C LEU A 15 19.00 0.33 -4.34
N GLU A 16 18.38 1.05 -5.28
CA GLU A 16 19.06 1.62 -6.45
C GLU A 16 20.15 2.61 -6.04
N SER A 17 19.83 3.52 -5.13
CA SER A 17 20.81 4.49 -4.59
C SER A 17 21.99 3.80 -3.93
N PHE A 18 21.74 2.80 -3.13
CA PHE A 18 22.78 2.01 -2.48
C PHE A 18 23.74 1.39 -3.51
N PHE A 19 23.20 0.76 -4.57
CA PHE A 19 24.06 0.16 -5.62
C PHE A 19 24.84 1.21 -6.39
N ILE A 20 24.27 2.36 -6.71
CA ILE A 20 24.99 3.48 -7.36
C ILE A 20 26.11 3.96 -6.45
N ARG A 21 25.87 4.13 -5.17
CA ARG A 21 26.86 4.59 -4.19
C ARG A 21 28.01 3.59 -4.01
N VAL A 22 27.69 2.29 -3.97
CA VAL A 22 28.72 1.23 -3.93
C VAL A 22 29.55 1.23 -5.21
N ALA A 23 28.92 1.35 -6.37
CA ALA A 23 29.59 1.42 -7.66
C ALA A 23 30.57 2.61 -7.73
N ASN A 24 30.08 3.82 -7.41
CA ASN A 24 30.89 5.05 -7.43
C ASN A 24 32.10 4.96 -6.50
N LYS A 25 31.91 4.45 -5.28
CA LYS A 25 33.00 4.28 -4.29
C LYS A 25 34.04 3.24 -4.71
N ASN A 26 33.70 2.34 -5.60
CA ASN A 26 34.61 1.33 -6.14
C ASN A 26 35.12 1.66 -7.55
N GLY A 27 35.02 2.92 -8.00
CA GLY A 27 35.60 3.43 -9.23
C GLY A 27 34.83 3.06 -10.51
N TYR A 28 33.57 2.65 -10.40
CA TYR A 28 32.70 2.46 -11.55
C TYR A 28 32.02 3.79 -11.90
N ASN A 29 32.29 4.34 -13.07
CA ASN A 29 31.63 5.56 -13.55
C ASN A 29 30.19 5.34 -13.99
N ASP A 30 29.82 4.09 -14.30
CA ASP A 30 28.48 3.67 -14.69
C ASP A 30 28.08 2.44 -13.90
N VAL A 31 26.96 2.53 -13.21
CA VAL A 31 26.37 1.45 -12.41
C VAL A 31 26.07 0.19 -13.23
N HIS A 32 25.84 0.33 -14.53
CA HIS A 32 25.63 -0.80 -15.43
C HIS A 32 26.84 -1.75 -15.40
N TRP A 33 28.07 -1.24 -15.53
CA TRP A 33 29.29 -2.08 -15.51
C TRP A 33 29.51 -2.72 -14.13
N PHE A 34 29.15 -2.01 -13.07
CA PHE A 34 29.15 -2.61 -11.74
C PHE A 34 28.17 -3.78 -11.65
N LEU A 35 26.94 -3.63 -12.14
CA LEU A 35 25.94 -4.69 -12.14
C LEU A 35 26.33 -5.87 -13.05
N VAL A 36 27.05 -5.63 -14.15
CA VAL A 36 27.65 -6.70 -14.98
C VAL A 36 28.68 -7.50 -14.18
N ALA A 37 29.54 -6.81 -13.41
CA ALA A 37 30.54 -7.47 -12.57
C ALA A 37 29.86 -8.26 -11.43
N VAL A 38 28.81 -7.69 -10.79
CA VAL A 38 27.99 -8.36 -9.80
C VAL A 38 27.32 -9.61 -10.38
N LYS A 39 26.74 -9.51 -11.57
CA LYS A 39 26.12 -10.65 -12.25
C LYS A 39 27.12 -11.77 -12.49
N ARG A 40 28.33 -11.43 -12.97
CA ARG A 40 29.39 -12.43 -13.16
C ARG A 40 29.72 -13.14 -11.84
N TYR A 41 29.90 -12.39 -10.75
CA TYR A 41 30.16 -12.93 -9.42
C TYR A 41 29.05 -13.90 -8.97
N LEU A 42 27.80 -13.55 -9.18
CA LEU A 42 26.65 -14.38 -8.83
C LEU A 42 26.58 -15.65 -9.71
N LEU A 43 26.93 -15.55 -11.00
CA LEU A 43 26.99 -16.70 -11.89
C LEU A 43 28.10 -17.68 -11.53
N ASP A 44 29.22 -17.20 -10.96
CA ASP A 44 30.28 -18.07 -10.42
C ASP A 44 29.79 -18.88 -9.20
N ILE A 45 28.79 -18.36 -8.46
CA ILE A 45 28.16 -19.07 -7.31
C ILE A 45 27.13 -20.09 -7.80
N ASP A 46 26.17 -19.68 -8.62
CA ASP A 46 25.13 -20.55 -9.18
C ASP A 46 24.67 -20.04 -10.55
N PRO A 47 25.21 -20.62 -11.64
CA PRO A 47 24.88 -20.21 -13.01
C PRO A 47 23.39 -20.34 -13.36
N ARG A 48 22.72 -21.36 -12.82
CA ARG A 48 21.31 -21.61 -13.14
C ARG A 48 20.38 -20.62 -12.45
N LYS A 49 20.68 -20.31 -11.17
CA LYS A 49 19.84 -19.48 -10.33
C LYS A 49 19.94 -17.99 -10.67
N PHE A 50 21.13 -17.50 -11.02
CA PHE A 50 21.38 -16.07 -11.18
C PHE A 50 21.48 -15.60 -12.65
N GLN A 51 21.22 -16.45 -13.61
CA GLN A 51 21.23 -16.11 -15.04
C GLN A 51 20.36 -14.88 -15.36
N THR A 52 19.24 -14.71 -14.67
CA THR A 52 18.28 -13.63 -14.87
C THR A 52 18.54 -12.41 -13.99
N PHE A 53 19.67 -12.34 -13.30
CA PHE A 53 20.03 -11.15 -12.53
C PHE A 53 20.17 -9.94 -13.46
N PRO A 54 19.53 -8.78 -13.16
CA PRO A 54 19.52 -7.63 -14.05
C PRO A 54 20.84 -6.89 -14.05
N THR A 55 21.15 -6.28 -15.18
CA THR A 55 22.22 -5.29 -15.34
C THR A 55 21.69 -3.88 -15.50
N ASP A 56 20.38 -3.71 -15.48
CA ASP A 56 19.68 -2.44 -15.43
C ASP A 56 19.27 -2.13 -13.98
N ILE A 57 19.72 -0.98 -13.49
CA ILE A 57 19.47 -0.53 -12.13
C ILE A 57 17.98 -0.39 -11.81
N CYS A 58 17.15 0.01 -12.78
CA CYS A 58 15.70 0.14 -12.61
C CYS A 58 15.01 -1.20 -12.36
N CYS A 59 15.68 -2.30 -12.65
CA CYS A 59 15.18 -3.64 -12.48
C CYS A 59 15.75 -4.37 -11.26
N ILE A 60 16.56 -3.72 -10.42
CA ILE A 60 17.27 -4.39 -9.33
C ILE A 60 16.36 -4.92 -8.21
N ASN A 61 15.32 -4.18 -7.88
CA ASN A 61 14.39 -4.57 -6.84
C ASN A 61 13.64 -5.88 -7.16
N PRO A 62 13.43 -6.77 -6.17
CA PRO A 62 12.71 -8.04 -6.36
C PRO A 62 11.31 -7.87 -6.94
N TYR A 63 10.61 -6.78 -6.62
CA TYR A 63 9.25 -6.52 -7.14
C TYR A 63 9.19 -6.40 -8.67
N SER A 64 10.25 -5.99 -9.32
CA SER A 64 10.28 -5.78 -10.77
C SER A 64 10.23 -7.09 -11.57
N SER A 65 10.53 -8.23 -10.93
CA SER A 65 10.48 -9.57 -11.55
C SER A 65 9.27 -10.38 -11.12
N LYS A 66 8.46 -10.83 -12.08
CA LYS A 66 7.31 -11.71 -11.79
C LYS A 66 7.74 -13.15 -11.48
N LYS A 67 8.69 -13.70 -12.25
CA LYS A 67 9.08 -15.12 -12.20
C LYS A 67 10.31 -15.39 -11.33
N HIS A 68 11.17 -14.40 -11.16
CA HIS A 68 12.52 -14.59 -10.58
C HIS A 68 12.74 -13.77 -9.30
N SER A 69 11.69 -13.36 -8.59
CA SER A 69 11.79 -12.59 -7.35
C SER A 69 12.60 -13.32 -6.28
N ILE A 70 12.40 -14.64 -6.13
CA ILE A 70 13.15 -15.49 -5.19
C ILE A 70 14.65 -15.46 -5.53
N SER A 71 15.01 -15.63 -6.81
CA SER A 71 16.42 -15.56 -7.23
C SER A 71 17.06 -14.20 -6.93
N ARG A 72 16.31 -13.11 -7.06
CA ARG A 72 16.79 -11.76 -6.69
C ARG A 72 16.96 -11.59 -5.18
N THR A 73 16.02 -12.10 -4.39
CA THR A 73 16.14 -12.10 -2.93
C THR A 73 17.41 -12.86 -2.48
N HIS A 74 17.67 -14.01 -3.09
CA HIS A 74 18.91 -14.77 -2.82
C HIS A 74 20.16 -14.03 -3.32
N ALA A 75 20.09 -13.34 -4.46
CA ALA A 75 21.19 -12.51 -4.92
C ALA A 75 21.50 -11.38 -3.92
N LEU A 76 20.50 -10.70 -3.38
CA LEU A 76 20.69 -9.66 -2.37
C LEU A 76 21.33 -10.23 -1.09
N HIS A 77 20.97 -11.44 -0.70
CA HIS A 77 21.64 -12.13 0.43
C HIS A 77 23.15 -12.31 0.17
N HIS A 78 23.55 -12.81 -1.00
CA HIS A 78 24.97 -12.92 -1.36
C HIS A 78 25.67 -11.57 -1.46
N LEU A 79 24.97 -10.55 -1.94
CA LEU A 79 25.50 -9.18 -2.06
C LEU A 79 25.66 -8.51 -0.69
N SER A 80 24.81 -8.84 0.29
CA SER A 80 25.00 -8.41 1.69
C SER A 80 26.34 -8.91 2.22
N GLN A 81 26.68 -10.17 1.96
CA GLN A 81 27.99 -10.74 2.36
C GLN A 81 29.16 -10.03 1.65
N LEU A 82 29.00 -9.72 0.35
CA LEU A 82 30.01 -9.02 -0.42
C LEU A 82 30.26 -7.60 0.08
N THR A 83 29.22 -6.92 0.52
CA THR A 83 29.28 -5.55 1.04
C THR A 83 29.48 -5.46 2.56
N PHE A 84 29.58 -6.60 3.25
CA PHE A 84 29.64 -6.70 4.72
C PHE A 84 28.48 -6.02 5.45
N ASN A 85 27.34 -5.92 4.78
CA ASN A 85 26.09 -5.59 5.43
C ASN A 85 25.48 -6.89 5.99
N GLU A 86 24.69 -6.74 7.04
CA GLU A 86 23.88 -7.87 7.50
C GLU A 86 22.89 -8.26 6.38
N PRO A 87 22.57 -9.55 6.20
CA PRO A 87 21.63 -9.98 5.17
C PRO A 87 20.29 -9.24 5.25
N VAL A 88 19.86 -8.89 6.44
CA VAL A 88 18.61 -8.16 6.71
C VAL A 88 18.69 -6.72 6.18
N ASP A 89 19.85 -6.06 6.18
CA ASP A 89 19.98 -4.67 5.77
C ASP A 89 19.60 -4.47 4.29
N LEU A 90 20.17 -5.25 3.37
CA LEU A 90 19.85 -5.13 1.95
C LEU A 90 18.43 -5.63 1.62
N LEU A 91 17.96 -6.67 2.29
CA LEU A 91 16.57 -7.12 2.14
C LEU A 91 15.60 -6.12 2.75
N GLY A 92 15.99 -5.43 3.81
CA GLY A 92 15.20 -4.41 4.49
C GLY A 92 15.02 -3.13 3.66
N ILE A 93 16.01 -2.75 2.85
CA ILE A 93 15.89 -1.59 1.95
C ILE A 93 15.30 -1.95 0.58
N ALA A 94 15.23 -3.22 0.24
CA ALA A 94 14.65 -3.71 -1.02
C ALA A 94 13.12 -3.66 -1.01
N LEU A 95 12.53 -3.35 -2.16
CA LEU A 95 11.11 -3.44 -2.37
C LEU A 95 10.75 -4.86 -2.87
N ASN A 96 10.08 -5.62 -2.04
CA ASN A 96 9.65 -6.98 -2.31
C ASN A 96 8.17 -7.04 -2.63
N ARG A 97 7.73 -8.03 -3.43
CA ARG A 97 6.31 -8.31 -3.63
C ARG A 97 5.72 -9.02 -2.44
N ASN A 98 4.50 -8.63 -2.09
CA ASN A 98 3.65 -9.40 -1.22
C ASN A 98 2.34 -9.79 -1.94
N GLN A 99 1.75 -10.90 -1.54
CA GLN A 99 0.45 -11.34 -2.02
C GLN A 99 -0.71 -10.65 -1.28
N MET A 100 -0.43 -9.94 -0.19
CA MET A 100 -1.41 -9.11 0.50
C MET A 100 -2.06 -8.13 -0.48
N GLN A 101 -3.38 -7.98 -0.38
CA GLN A 101 -4.15 -7.10 -1.23
C GLN A 101 -4.71 -5.94 -0.41
N PHE A 102 -4.48 -4.71 -0.87
CA PHE A 102 -5.14 -3.51 -0.34
C PHE A 102 -6.53 -3.29 -0.96
N SER A 103 -6.76 -3.87 -2.12
CA SER A 103 -8.03 -3.91 -2.83
C SER A 103 -8.00 -5.08 -3.80
N PRO A 104 -9.13 -5.47 -4.43
CA PRO A 104 -9.16 -6.55 -5.42
C PRO A 104 -8.16 -6.38 -6.57
N SER A 105 -7.77 -5.14 -6.86
CA SER A 105 -6.86 -4.80 -7.99
C SER A 105 -5.44 -4.41 -7.56
N THR A 106 -5.17 -4.25 -6.25
CA THR A 106 -3.91 -3.70 -5.77
C THR A 106 -3.23 -4.64 -4.78
N THR A 107 -2.07 -5.14 -5.17
CA THR A 107 -1.19 -5.91 -4.29
C THR A 107 -0.27 -5.00 -3.47
N ALA A 108 0.35 -5.56 -2.43
CA ALA A 108 1.31 -4.87 -1.59
C ALA A 108 2.75 -5.01 -2.09
N LEU A 109 3.58 -4.04 -1.72
CA LEU A 109 5.03 -4.12 -1.65
C LEU A 109 5.43 -4.15 -0.17
N ILE A 110 6.51 -4.87 0.15
CA ILE A 110 7.09 -4.87 1.49
C ILE A 110 8.51 -4.30 1.40
N ARG A 111 8.81 -3.39 2.33
CA ARG A 111 10.14 -2.87 2.61
C ARG A 111 10.40 -2.97 4.12
N GLY A 112 11.30 -3.88 4.51
CA GLY A 112 11.43 -4.20 5.94
C GLY A 112 10.10 -4.67 6.54
N ALA A 113 9.61 -3.94 7.54
CA ALA A 113 8.30 -4.16 8.15
C ALA A 113 7.18 -3.32 7.53
N GLU A 114 7.50 -2.44 6.58
CA GLU A 114 6.55 -1.50 6.00
C GLU A 114 5.83 -2.12 4.80
N VAL A 115 4.51 -2.01 4.80
CA VAL A 115 3.63 -2.51 3.73
C VAL A 115 3.08 -1.33 2.95
N ILE A 116 3.33 -1.29 1.64
CA ILE A 116 2.99 -0.16 0.78
C ILE A 116 2.12 -0.63 -0.39
N PRO A 117 1.00 0.04 -0.71
CA PRO A 117 0.20 -0.30 -1.88
C PRO A 117 0.98 -0.12 -3.17
N ARG A 118 1.03 -1.16 -4.00
CA ARG A 118 1.75 -1.11 -5.27
C ARG A 118 1.20 -0.08 -6.25
N SER A 119 -0.06 0.30 -6.12
CA SER A 119 -0.68 1.34 -6.95
C SER A 119 -0.03 2.71 -6.79
N LEU A 120 0.63 2.96 -5.64
CA LEU A 120 1.35 4.21 -5.38
C LEU A 120 2.74 4.24 -6.02
N LEU A 121 3.27 3.11 -6.50
CA LEU A 121 4.57 3.08 -7.15
C LEU A 121 4.56 3.89 -8.45
N ARG A 122 5.51 4.80 -8.61
CA ARG A 122 5.68 5.59 -9.84
C ARG A 122 6.05 4.68 -11.00
N LYS A 123 5.53 4.99 -12.18
CA LYS A 123 5.74 4.20 -13.41
C LYS A 123 6.80 4.80 -14.35
N GLY A 124 7.29 5.99 -14.05
CA GLY A 124 8.23 6.72 -14.92
C GLY A 124 9.52 7.05 -14.20
N ALA A 125 10.04 8.23 -14.53
CA ALA A 125 11.19 8.80 -13.86
C ALA A 125 10.92 8.97 -12.36
N ILE A 126 11.95 8.78 -11.56
CA ILE A 126 11.87 8.99 -10.11
C ILE A 126 12.37 10.40 -9.81
N PRO A 127 11.49 11.27 -9.29
CA PRO A 127 11.88 12.61 -8.92
C PRO A 127 12.85 12.60 -7.75
N CYS A 128 13.57 13.68 -7.54
CA CYS A 128 14.53 13.80 -6.45
C CYS A 128 14.40 15.14 -5.70
N CYS A 129 14.93 15.17 -4.49
CA CYS A 129 15.24 16.41 -3.78
C CYS A 129 16.73 16.74 -4.03
N PRO A 130 17.05 17.85 -4.70
CA PRO A 130 18.45 18.24 -4.95
C PRO A 130 19.23 18.49 -3.67
N CYS A 131 18.58 19.05 -2.63
CA CYS A 131 19.21 19.31 -1.34
C CYS A 131 19.60 17.99 -0.65
N CYS A 132 18.71 16.99 -0.60
CA CYS A 132 19.06 15.68 -0.05
C CYS A 132 20.20 15.00 -0.82
N LEU A 133 20.24 15.11 -2.15
CA LEU A 133 21.35 14.56 -2.93
C LEU A 133 22.67 15.24 -2.57
N GLY A 134 22.67 16.58 -2.40
CA GLY A 134 23.86 17.34 -2.01
C GLY A 134 24.32 17.08 -0.57
N GLU A 135 23.39 16.99 0.38
CA GLU A 135 23.70 16.87 1.80
C GLU A 135 23.97 15.42 2.22
N HIS A 136 23.14 14.48 1.77
CA HIS A 136 23.21 13.09 2.21
C HIS A 136 23.94 12.18 1.24
N GLY A 137 24.01 12.57 -0.05
CA GLY A 137 24.66 11.78 -1.09
C GLY A 137 23.94 10.47 -1.43
N TYR A 138 22.65 10.33 -1.08
CA TYR A 138 21.81 9.19 -1.43
C TYR A 138 20.37 9.59 -1.75
N ALA A 139 19.63 8.69 -2.39
CA ALA A 139 18.23 8.89 -2.77
C ALA A 139 17.30 8.07 -1.86
N SER A 140 16.28 8.73 -1.31
CA SER A 140 15.28 8.09 -0.46
C SER A 140 14.34 7.18 -1.26
N TYR A 141 13.96 6.02 -0.69
CA TYR A 141 12.97 5.11 -1.29
C TYR A 141 11.60 5.75 -1.42
N ARG A 142 11.25 6.74 -0.58
CA ARG A 142 9.96 7.43 -0.60
C ARG A 142 9.70 8.14 -1.92
N TRP A 143 10.76 8.56 -2.62
CA TRP A 143 10.64 9.22 -3.92
C TRP A 143 10.02 8.31 -4.99
N HIS A 144 10.09 7.00 -4.81
CA HIS A 144 9.47 6.02 -5.71
C HIS A 144 7.93 6.01 -5.65
N PHE A 145 7.32 6.68 -4.66
CA PHE A 145 5.87 6.62 -4.44
C PHE A 145 5.19 7.96 -4.75
N SER A 146 4.11 7.88 -5.53
CA SER A 146 3.39 9.06 -6.03
C SER A 146 2.66 9.87 -4.95
N GLY A 147 2.47 9.30 -3.74
CA GLY A 147 1.92 10.03 -2.59
C GLY A 147 2.95 10.95 -1.90
N TYR A 148 4.23 10.78 -2.19
CA TYR A 148 5.30 11.58 -1.63
C TYR A 148 5.83 12.52 -2.73
N GLU A 149 5.33 13.76 -2.73
CA GLU A 149 5.60 14.76 -3.79
C GLU A 149 6.55 15.87 -3.33
N TYR A 150 6.72 16.04 -2.03
CA TYR A 150 7.58 17.04 -1.42
C TYR A 150 8.60 16.38 -0.50
N CYS A 151 9.76 16.99 -0.37
CA CYS A 151 10.75 16.59 0.62
C CYS A 151 10.32 17.11 1.99
N HIS A 152 10.20 16.24 2.97
CA HIS A 152 9.80 16.62 4.34
C HIS A 152 10.91 17.37 5.08
N GLU A 153 12.18 17.12 4.75
CA GLU A 153 13.34 17.77 5.37
C GLU A 153 13.55 19.18 4.84
N HIS A 154 13.46 19.34 3.50
CA HIS A 154 13.79 20.60 2.84
C HIS A 154 12.56 21.45 2.44
N ASN A 155 11.36 20.91 2.62
CA ASN A 155 10.10 21.58 2.28
C ASN A 155 9.99 22.02 0.79
N VAL A 156 10.68 21.33 -0.11
CA VAL A 156 10.69 21.60 -1.55
C VAL A 156 9.99 20.51 -2.31
N LYS A 157 9.39 20.85 -3.44
CA LYS A 157 8.82 19.88 -4.36
C LYS A 157 9.92 19.01 -4.96
N LEU A 158 9.67 17.71 -5.08
CA LEU A 158 10.58 16.80 -5.76
C LEU A 158 10.63 17.14 -7.25
N ILE A 159 11.84 17.12 -7.83
CA ILE A 159 12.10 17.55 -9.19
C ILE A 159 12.19 16.35 -10.12
N GLU A 160 11.41 16.39 -11.21
CA GLU A 160 11.43 15.38 -12.28
C GLU A 160 12.16 15.89 -13.55
N ARG A 161 12.38 17.21 -13.65
CA ARG A 161 12.98 17.83 -14.83
C ARG A 161 13.99 18.90 -14.45
N CYS A 162 15.08 18.94 -15.21
CA CYS A 162 16.03 20.05 -15.14
C CYS A 162 15.43 21.33 -15.73
N SER A 163 16.03 22.48 -15.44
CA SER A 163 15.71 23.78 -16.04
C SER A 163 15.80 23.78 -17.57
N CYS A 164 16.67 22.96 -18.17
CA CYS A 164 16.77 22.76 -19.60
C CYS A 164 15.61 21.95 -20.21
N GLY A 165 14.68 21.44 -19.40
CA GLY A 165 13.54 20.62 -19.83
C GLY A 165 13.82 19.11 -19.87
N ALA A 166 15.08 18.67 -19.73
CA ALA A 166 15.44 17.26 -19.71
C ALA A 166 14.86 16.54 -18.49
N ILE A 167 14.41 15.30 -18.68
CA ILE A 167 13.96 14.45 -17.56
C ILE A 167 15.18 14.07 -16.73
N TYR A 168 15.07 14.29 -15.42
CA TYR A 168 16.07 13.84 -14.47
C TYR A 168 15.56 12.64 -13.69
N ASP A 169 16.33 11.57 -13.73
CA ASP A 169 16.10 10.37 -12.93
C ASP A 169 17.46 9.95 -12.35
N TYR A 170 17.58 10.01 -11.01
CA TYR A 170 18.83 9.71 -10.32
C TYR A 170 19.37 8.30 -10.62
N ARG A 171 18.50 7.37 -11.04
CA ARG A 171 18.90 6.00 -11.36
C ARG A 171 19.83 5.94 -12.58
N TYR A 172 19.65 6.88 -13.51
CA TYR A 172 20.48 7.02 -14.72
C TYR A 172 21.49 8.18 -14.62
N ALA A 173 21.06 9.31 -14.04
CA ALA A 173 21.90 10.49 -13.90
C ALA A 173 22.91 10.39 -12.74
N GLY A 174 22.73 9.42 -11.84
CA GLY A 174 23.56 9.29 -10.63
C GLY A 174 23.09 10.18 -9.49
N LEU A 175 23.88 10.24 -8.42
CA LEU A 175 23.56 10.93 -7.17
C LEU A 175 24.20 12.32 -7.04
N SER A 176 24.87 12.80 -8.09
CA SER A 176 25.56 14.10 -8.06
C SER A 176 24.64 15.32 -8.08
N GLY A 177 23.38 15.14 -8.49
CA GLY A 177 22.46 16.27 -8.69
C GLY A 177 22.79 17.09 -9.94
N VAL A 178 23.57 16.57 -10.88
CA VAL A 178 23.97 17.23 -12.12
C VAL A 178 23.15 16.67 -13.29
N CYS A 179 22.60 17.53 -14.12
CA CYS A 179 21.88 17.12 -15.33
C CYS A 179 22.84 16.54 -16.35
N THR A 180 22.53 15.37 -16.90
CA THR A 180 23.37 14.71 -17.92
C THR A 180 23.34 15.40 -19.27
N GLU A 181 22.31 16.20 -19.56
CA GLU A 181 22.14 16.88 -20.86
C GLU A 181 22.83 18.24 -20.92
N CYS A 182 22.67 19.08 -19.88
CA CYS A 182 23.22 20.44 -19.88
C CYS A 182 24.39 20.63 -18.92
N GLY A 183 24.71 19.68 -18.06
CA GLY A 183 25.80 19.78 -17.09
C GLY A 183 25.51 20.69 -15.87
N GLU A 184 24.35 21.32 -15.80
CA GLU A 184 23.98 22.20 -14.69
C GLU A 184 23.49 21.43 -13.49
N ASN A 185 23.68 22.00 -12.30
CA ASN A 185 23.10 21.47 -11.07
C ASN A 185 21.59 21.61 -11.11
N ILE A 186 20.90 20.55 -10.70
CA ILE A 186 19.46 20.59 -10.52
C ILE A 186 19.18 21.47 -9.30
N SER A 187 18.34 22.49 -9.47
CA SER A 187 17.97 23.41 -8.42
C SER A 187 16.47 23.30 -8.09
N ALA A 188 16.14 23.30 -6.81
CA ALA A 188 14.75 23.43 -6.38
C ALA A 188 14.31 24.88 -6.54
N SER A 189 13.22 25.13 -7.25
CA SER A 189 12.59 26.44 -7.24
C SER A 189 11.88 26.64 -5.89
N GLN A 190 12.24 27.68 -5.17
CA GLN A 190 11.60 28.06 -3.89
C GLN A 190 10.13 28.49 -4.08
N GLU A 191 9.72 28.81 -5.31
CA GLU A 191 8.37 29.28 -5.64
C GLU A 191 7.25 28.24 -5.47
N ASN A 192 7.61 26.95 -5.31
CA ASN A 192 6.65 25.85 -5.22
C ASN A 192 6.49 25.28 -3.81
N HIS A 193 6.56 26.13 -2.79
CA HIS A 193 6.26 25.71 -1.42
C HIS A 193 4.76 25.52 -1.23
N GLU A 194 4.30 24.28 -1.05
CA GLU A 194 2.92 23.93 -0.69
C GLU A 194 2.88 23.35 0.72
N PRO A 195 2.52 24.15 1.74
CA PRO A 195 2.57 23.71 3.15
C PRO A 195 1.74 22.46 3.43
N LYS A 196 0.62 22.30 2.72
CA LYS A 196 -0.27 21.14 2.87
C LYS A 196 0.38 19.85 2.36
N ALA A 197 1.02 19.89 1.21
CA ALA A 197 1.73 18.74 0.65
C ALA A 197 2.96 18.37 1.48
N THR A 198 3.68 19.36 1.99
CA THR A 198 4.81 19.13 2.92
C THR A 198 4.36 18.44 4.20
N ARG A 199 3.21 18.83 4.78
CA ARG A 199 2.65 18.15 5.96
C ARG A 199 2.33 16.67 5.70
N ILE A 200 1.78 16.37 4.52
CA ILE A 200 1.55 14.97 4.11
C ILE A 200 2.87 14.22 3.94
N ALA A 201 3.88 14.84 3.37
CA ALA A 201 5.20 14.24 3.20
C ALA A 201 5.88 13.94 4.55
N SER A 202 5.83 14.88 5.52
CA SER A 202 6.30 14.66 6.89
C SER A 202 5.55 13.51 7.57
N TRP A 203 4.24 13.46 7.43
CA TRP A 203 3.45 12.36 7.96
C TRP A 203 3.83 11.01 7.33
N LEU A 204 4.03 10.93 6.01
CA LEU A 204 4.52 9.73 5.33
C LEU A 204 5.99 9.39 5.67
N ALA A 205 6.75 10.34 6.18
CA ALA A 205 8.10 10.12 6.69
C ALA A 205 8.12 9.52 8.11
N GLY A 206 7.03 9.62 8.84
CA GLY A 206 6.90 9.05 10.18
C GLY A 206 6.53 10.09 11.27
N ASP A 207 6.53 11.38 10.95
CA ASP A 207 6.24 12.44 11.92
C ASP A 207 4.78 12.40 12.39
N ASP A 208 4.54 12.89 13.61
CA ASP A 208 3.19 13.18 14.10
C ASP A 208 2.76 14.57 13.58
N VAL A 209 1.84 14.57 12.65
CA VAL A 209 1.37 15.80 11.96
C VAL A 209 -0.14 15.96 12.10
N LYS A 210 -0.60 16.79 13.00
CA LYS A 210 -2.04 17.09 13.12
C LYS A 210 -2.56 17.83 11.87
N PRO A 211 -3.79 17.52 11.38
CA PRO A 211 -4.81 16.63 11.97
C PRO A 211 -4.70 15.17 11.52
N LEU A 212 -3.65 14.78 10.81
CA LEU A 212 -3.48 13.43 10.30
C LEU A 212 -3.37 12.43 11.46
N PRO A 213 -3.90 11.19 11.29
CA PRO A 213 -3.91 10.21 12.36
C PRO A 213 -2.50 9.70 12.67
N ASP A 214 -2.22 9.50 13.95
CA ASP A 214 -1.00 8.83 14.40
C ASP A 214 -1.20 7.31 14.33
N VAL A 215 -0.73 6.74 13.23
CA VAL A 215 -0.81 5.31 12.92
C VAL A 215 0.50 4.83 12.31
N PRO A 216 0.80 3.51 12.34
CA PRO A 216 2.00 2.96 11.70
C PRO A 216 2.10 3.32 10.21
N LEU A 217 3.33 3.43 9.68
CA LEU A 217 3.60 3.85 8.30
C LEU A 217 2.81 3.06 7.25
N SER A 218 2.64 1.75 7.44
CA SER A 218 1.85 0.91 6.53
C SER A 218 0.40 1.39 6.38
N TYR A 219 -0.20 1.88 7.47
CA TYR A 219 -1.56 2.44 7.43
C TYR A 219 -1.59 3.82 6.79
N ARG A 220 -0.55 4.64 6.99
CA ARG A 220 -0.44 5.95 6.33
C ARG A 220 -0.45 5.79 4.80
N TRP A 221 0.34 4.87 4.27
CA TRP A 221 0.31 4.51 2.85
C TRP A 221 -1.04 3.91 2.43
N GLY A 222 -1.63 3.05 3.26
CA GLY A 222 -2.95 2.48 3.03
C GLY A 222 -4.03 3.56 2.92
N PHE A 223 -4.03 4.56 3.80
CA PHE A 223 -5.01 5.66 3.79
C PHE A 223 -4.85 6.56 2.56
N MET A 224 -3.63 6.83 2.11
CA MET A 224 -3.39 7.52 0.83
C MET A 224 -3.97 6.73 -0.36
N HIS A 225 -3.79 5.42 -0.37
CA HIS A 225 -4.37 4.56 -1.40
C HIS A 225 -5.90 4.57 -1.32
N TRP A 226 -6.47 4.36 -0.14
CA TRP A 226 -7.91 4.37 0.09
C TRP A 226 -8.54 5.68 -0.39
N TRP A 227 -7.97 6.82 0.00
CA TRP A 227 -8.40 8.13 -0.45
C TRP A 227 -8.41 8.25 -1.98
N SER A 228 -7.36 7.76 -2.64
CA SER A 228 -7.28 7.77 -4.10
C SER A 228 -8.36 6.94 -4.80
N GLN A 229 -8.92 5.93 -4.12
CA GLN A 229 -10.00 5.10 -4.65
C GLN A 229 -11.36 5.77 -4.49
N ILE A 230 -11.59 6.48 -3.41
CA ILE A 230 -12.89 7.06 -3.05
C ILE A 230 -13.07 8.45 -3.65
N SER A 231 -12.02 9.26 -3.68
CA SER A 231 -12.06 10.61 -4.26
C SER A 231 -12.04 10.63 -5.80
N SER A 232 -12.35 9.51 -6.47
CA SER A 232 -12.26 9.34 -7.93
C SER A 232 -13.15 10.27 -8.76
N SER A 233 -14.04 11.05 -8.15
CA SER A 233 -14.79 12.13 -8.81
C SER A 233 -13.94 13.38 -9.06
N CYS A 234 -12.78 13.53 -8.42
CA CYS A 234 -11.87 14.64 -8.65
C CYS A 234 -10.59 14.13 -9.33
N LYS A 235 -10.38 14.50 -10.61
CA LYS A 235 -9.24 14.07 -11.44
C LYS A 235 -7.88 14.56 -10.93
N THR A 236 -7.84 15.43 -9.94
CA THR A 236 -6.64 15.95 -9.31
C THR A 236 -6.59 15.51 -7.84
N ARG A 237 -5.49 14.85 -7.46
CA ARG A 237 -5.20 14.58 -6.04
C ARG A 237 -5.08 15.91 -5.32
N ASN A 238 -6.12 16.32 -4.60
CA ASN A 238 -6.10 17.56 -3.84
C ASN A 238 -5.63 17.27 -2.41
N ASN A 239 -4.36 17.59 -2.13
CA ASN A 239 -3.77 17.47 -0.78
C ASN A 239 -4.56 18.26 0.27
N GLY A 240 -5.18 19.38 -0.15
CA GLY A 240 -6.03 20.19 0.72
C GLY A 240 -7.30 19.47 1.14
N GLU A 241 -7.94 18.73 0.22
CA GLU A 241 -9.15 17.95 0.54
C GLU A 241 -8.84 16.77 1.47
N PHE A 242 -7.69 16.11 1.28
CA PHE A 242 -7.26 15.04 2.16
C PHE A 242 -7.04 15.56 3.60
N LEU A 243 -6.35 16.67 3.77
CA LEU A 243 -6.16 17.27 5.09
C LEU A 243 -7.48 17.73 5.71
N ALA A 244 -8.35 18.40 4.95
CA ALA A 244 -9.67 18.83 5.42
C ALA A 244 -10.56 17.64 5.83
N PHE A 245 -10.44 16.51 5.15
CA PHE A 245 -11.14 15.28 5.54
C PHE A 245 -10.73 14.82 6.95
N TRP A 246 -9.44 14.80 7.25
CA TRP A 246 -8.94 14.40 8.57
C TRP A 246 -9.19 15.48 9.64
N GLU A 247 -9.23 16.74 9.27
CA GLU A 247 -9.52 17.85 10.19
C GLU A 247 -10.94 17.76 10.78
N HIS A 248 -11.88 17.22 9.99
CA HIS A 248 -13.27 17.06 10.40
C HIS A 248 -13.65 15.59 10.71
N TRP A 249 -12.67 14.72 10.88
CA TRP A 249 -12.87 13.32 11.29
C TRP A 249 -13.52 13.22 12.66
N PRO A 250 -14.52 12.32 12.90
CA PRO A 250 -15.09 11.33 11.97
C PRO A 250 -16.27 11.86 11.13
N ASN A 251 -16.76 13.07 11.36
CA ASN A 251 -17.96 13.61 10.70
C ASN A 251 -17.80 13.71 9.17
N SER A 252 -16.60 14.00 8.67
CA SER A 252 -16.30 14.01 7.24
C SER A 252 -16.51 12.63 6.61
N PHE A 253 -16.14 11.57 7.32
CA PHE A 253 -16.31 10.19 6.88
C PHE A 253 -17.78 9.78 6.88
N HIS A 254 -18.55 10.09 7.95
CA HIS A 254 -19.99 9.84 8.01
C HIS A 254 -20.74 10.53 6.87
N LYS A 255 -20.39 11.80 6.61
CA LYS A 255 -20.98 12.55 5.49
C LYS A 255 -20.65 11.93 4.13
N LEU A 256 -19.44 11.42 3.95
CA LEU A 256 -19.01 10.76 2.73
C LEU A 256 -19.77 9.45 2.51
N ILE A 257 -19.88 8.60 3.56
CA ILE A 257 -20.63 7.34 3.49
C ILE A 257 -22.11 7.61 3.23
N GLY A 258 -22.75 8.52 3.99
CA GLY A 258 -24.16 8.84 3.81
C GLY A 258 -24.48 9.24 2.38
N LYS A 259 -23.69 10.14 1.80
CA LYS A 259 -23.87 10.56 0.40
C LYS A 259 -23.71 9.40 -0.58
N GLU A 260 -22.73 8.51 -0.38
CA GLU A 260 -22.53 7.35 -1.27
C GLU A 260 -23.68 6.35 -1.15
N ILE A 261 -24.17 6.12 0.07
CA ILE A 261 -25.33 5.26 0.32
C ILE A 261 -26.58 5.82 -0.35
N ASP A 262 -26.88 7.09 -0.11
CA ASP A 262 -28.07 7.76 -0.70
C ASP A 262 -28.02 7.69 -2.21
N PHE A 263 -26.87 8.06 -2.80
CA PHE A 263 -26.64 7.98 -4.24
C PHE A 263 -26.86 6.57 -4.79
N ASN A 264 -26.26 5.56 -4.14
CA ASN A 264 -26.35 4.18 -4.60
C ASN A 264 -27.80 3.63 -4.46
N PHE A 265 -28.54 4.01 -3.42
CA PHE A 265 -29.95 3.66 -3.30
C PHE A 265 -30.84 4.32 -4.38
N GLU A 266 -30.53 5.56 -4.73
CA GLU A 266 -31.29 6.31 -5.74
C GLU A 266 -31.09 5.76 -7.16
N TYR A 267 -29.84 5.41 -7.49
CA TYR A 267 -29.45 5.00 -8.85
C TYR A 267 -29.34 3.48 -9.05
N CYS A 268 -29.60 2.68 -8.04
CA CYS A 268 -29.56 1.23 -8.18
C CYS A 268 -30.75 0.71 -8.99
N VAL A 269 -30.45 -0.04 -10.06
CA VAL A 269 -31.47 -0.59 -10.97
C VAL A 269 -32.21 -1.81 -10.38
N LEU A 270 -31.66 -2.40 -9.29
CA LEU A 270 -32.23 -3.58 -8.64
C LEU A 270 -33.51 -3.24 -7.86
N SER A 271 -34.40 -4.23 -7.74
CA SER A 271 -35.54 -4.09 -6.84
C SER A 271 -35.07 -3.90 -5.39
N LYS A 272 -35.86 -3.20 -4.56
CA LYS A 272 -35.51 -2.96 -3.15
C LYS A 272 -35.21 -4.24 -2.38
N ASN A 273 -35.85 -5.36 -2.74
CA ASN A 273 -35.67 -6.66 -2.10
C ASN A 273 -34.43 -7.43 -2.59
N ASP A 274 -33.78 -6.97 -3.65
CA ASP A 274 -32.62 -7.63 -4.27
C ASP A 274 -31.32 -6.84 -4.12
N LEU A 275 -31.36 -5.72 -3.37
CA LEU A 275 -30.19 -4.87 -3.13
C LEU A 275 -29.12 -5.64 -2.33
N ARG A 276 -27.88 -5.46 -2.73
CA ARG A 276 -26.72 -6.18 -2.19
C ARG A 276 -25.77 -5.23 -1.50
N VAL A 277 -25.08 -5.75 -0.49
CA VAL A 277 -24.04 -4.98 0.22
C VAL A 277 -23.01 -4.41 -0.74
N LYS A 278 -22.58 -5.18 -1.76
CA LYS A 278 -21.61 -4.71 -2.74
C LYS A 278 -22.10 -3.54 -3.60
N ASP A 279 -23.40 -3.45 -3.84
CA ASP A 279 -23.98 -2.41 -4.70
C ASP A 279 -24.14 -1.10 -3.93
N ILE A 280 -24.38 -1.17 -2.63
CA ILE A 280 -24.63 0.00 -1.77
C ILE A 280 -23.37 0.45 -0.99
N LEU A 281 -22.72 -0.46 -0.29
CA LEU A 281 -21.56 -0.20 0.59
C LEU A 281 -20.23 -0.68 0.00
N GLY A 282 -20.27 -1.51 -1.06
CA GLY A 282 -19.16 -2.36 -1.46
C GLY A 282 -17.87 -1.61 -1.72
N LYS A 283 -17.93 -0.45 -2.36
CA LYS A 283 -16.74 0.35 -2.69
C LYS A 283 -16.02 0.82 -1.42
N ILE A 284 -16.74 1.39 -0.46
CA ILE A 284 -16.15 1.93 0.77
C ILE A 284 -15.82 0.79 1.74
N LEU A 285 -16.75 -0.13 1.98
CA LEU A 285 -16.56 -1.23 2.93
C LEU A 285 -15.37 -2.11 2.53
N PHE A 286 -15.36 -2.65 1.31
CA PHE A 286 -14.32 -3.58 0.91
C PHE A 286 -12.96 -2.91 0.70
N SER A 287 -12.90 -1.62 0.34
CA SER A 287 -11.64 -0.88 0.31
C SER A 287 -11.07 -0.59 1.70
N SER A 288 -11.93 -0.53 2.73
CA SER A 288 -11.53 -0.25 4.11
C SER A 288 -11.03 -1.48 4.86
N ILE A 289 -11.44 -2.69 4.45
CA ILE A 289 -11.14 -3.94 5.17
C ILE A 289 -9.64 -4.26 5.22
N GLN A 290 -8.90 -3.95 4.18
CA GLN A 290 -7.49 -4.34 4.02
C GLN A 290 -6.54 -3.14 3.95
N LEU A 291 -6.45 -2.33 5.02
CA LEU A 291 -5.63 -1.12 5.10
C LEU A 291 -4.60 -1.13 6.25
N PRO A 292 -3.50 -1.82 6.15
CA PRO A 292 -3.11 -3.02 5.39
C PRO A 292 -3.71 -4.31 5.96
N ASP A 293 -4.32 -4.26 7.13
CA ASP A 293 -5.01 -5.35 7.80
C ASP A 293 -6.26 -4.83 8.54
N ARG A 294 -6.88 -5.68 9.34
CA ARG A 294 -8.15 -5.40 10.04
C ARG A 294 -7.99 -4.96 11.50
N ASN A 295 -6.80 -4.62 11.93
CA ASN A 295 -6.57 -4.19 13.30
C ASN A 295 -7.25 -2.83 13.57
N PHE A 296 -8.32 -2.82 14.34
CA PHE A 296 -9.11 -1.62 14.65
C PHE A 296 -8.35 -0.53 15.41
N ARG A 297 -7.22 -0.85 16.07
CA ARG A 297 -6.39 0.15 16.71
C ARG A 297 -5.70 1.06 15.69
N SER A 298 -5.39 0.51 14.54
CA SER A 298 -4.65 1.20 13.48
C SER A 298 -5.50 1.43 12.22
N ASN A 299 -6.40 0.48 11.88
CA ASN A 299 -7.37 0.65 10.80
C ASN A 299 -8.60 1.43 11.29
N ILE A 300 -8.38 2.71 11.57
CA ILE A 300 -9.43 3.60 12.11
C ILE A 300 -10.58 3.82 11.11
N ILE A 301 -10.31 3.71 9.80
CA ILE A 301 -11.33 3.81 8.76
C ILE A 301 -12.30 2.62 8.85
N LEU A 302 -11.77 1.41 8.98
CA LEU A 302 -12.61 0.23 9.14
C LEU A 302 -13.40 0.27 10.46
N LYS A 303 -12.75 0.69 11.55
CA LYS A 303 -13.41 0.87 12.85
C LYS A 303 -14.61 1.81 12.71
N GLU A 304 -14.41 2.97 12.11
CA GLU A 304 -15.46 3.98 11.92
C GLU A 304 -16.56 3.49 10.98
N MET A 305 -16.20 2.69 9.96
CA MET A 305 -17.17 2.04 9.08
C MET A 305 -18.12 1.10 9.86
N PHE A 306 -17.57 0.29 10.77
CA PHE A 306 -18.39 -0.57 11.62
C PHE A 306 -19.26 0.23 12.59
N GLN A 307 -18.74 1.32 13.18
CA GLN A 307 -19.54 2.21 14.04
C GLN A 307 -20.68 2.88 13.26
N TYR A 308 -20.41 3.29 12.02
CA TYR A 308 -21.46 3.84 11.15
C TYR A 308 -22.56 2.80 10.85
N ILE A 309 -22.17 1.57 10.50
CA ILE A 309 -23.13 0.48 10.26
C ILE A 309 -23.94 0.23 11.53
N GLU A 310 -23.30 0.12 12.70
CA GLU A 310 -23.97 -0.11 13.99
C GLU A 310 -25.04 0.95 14.28
N THR A 311 -24.70 2.22 14.05
CA THR A 311 -25.61 3.33 14.33
C THR A 311 -26.82 3.36 13.38
N HIS A 312 -26.59 3.01 12.09
CA HIS A 312 -27.62 3.20 11.04
C HIS A 312 -28.23 1.90 10.51
N LEU A 313 -27.87 0.75 11.11
CA LEU A 313 -28.28 -0.57 10.61
C LEU A 313 -29.81 -0.71 10.54
N TRP A 314 -30.51 -0.16 11.53
CA TRP A 314 -31.97 -0.28 11.69
C TRP A 314 -32.71 0.99 11.28
N ASP A 315 -32.03 2.03 10.83
CA ASP A 315 -32.66 3.25 10.35
C ASP A 315 -33.49 2.98 9.09
N ASP A 316 -34.47 3.83 8.80
CA ASP A 316 -35.30 3.75 7.61
C ASP A 316 -35.93 2.36 7.38
N ASN A 317 -36.50 1.76 8.42
CA ASN A 317 -37.09 0.39 8.40
C ASN A 317 -36.04 -0.70 8.05
N GLY A 318 -34.78 -0.53 8.49
CA GLY A 318 -33.74 -1.51 8.31
C GLY A 318 -33.22 -1.60 6.87
N LYS A 319 -33.17 -0.50 6.14
CA LYS A 319 -32.64 -0.47 4.76
C LYS A 319 -31.28 -1.13 4.63
N LEU A 320 -30.34 -0.82 5.55
CA LEU A 320 -29.02 -1.42 5.54
C LEU A 320 -29.06 -2.88 6.00
N ALA A 321 -29.85 -3.19 7.04
CA ALA A 321 -29.98 -4.55 7.57
C ALA A 321 -30.50 -5.54 6.51
N ASN A 322 -31.37 -5.08 5.61
CA ASN A 322 -32.00 -5.88 4.56
C ASN A 322 -31.12 -6.05 3.28
N LEU A 323 -29.91 -5.48 3.25
CA LEU A 323 -28.99 -5.70 2.14
C LEU A 323 -28.54 -7.15 2.08
N ARG A 324 -28.58 -7.73 0.89
CA ARG A 324 -28.19 -9.14 0.70
C ARG A 324 -26.68 -9.31 0.59
N MET A 325 -26.20 -10.42 1.13
CA MET A 325 -24.82 -10.86 1.09
C MET A 325 -24.69 -12.27 0.55
N ASN A 326 -23.59 -12.57 -0.12
CA ASN A 326 -23.16 -13.91 -0.44
C ASN A 326 -22.12 -14.44 0.54
N MET A 327 -21.81 -15.74 0.50
CA MET A 327 -20.87 -16.38 1.40
C MET A 327 -19.46 -15.74 1.32
N LEU A 328 -19.01 -15.31 0.14
CA LEU A 328 -17.68 -14.69 -0.01
C LEU A 328 -17.61 -13.33 0.70
N GLU A 329 -18.65 -12.53 0.61
CA GLU A 329 -18.75 -11.25 1.30
C GLU A 329 -18.80 -11.44 2.83
N ILE A 330 -19.49 -12.49 3.30
CA ILE A 330 -19.51 -12.87 4.72
C ILE A 330 -18.11 -13.29 5.20
N CYS A 331 -17.41 -14.14 4.44
CA CYS A 331 -16.02 -14.51 4.75
C CYS A 331 -15.13 -13.26 4.90
N VAL A 332 -15.30 -12.29 4.01
CA VAL A 332 -14.55 -11.03 4.05
C VAL A 332 -14.98 -10.18 5.24
N LEU A 333 -16.27 -10.05 5.52
CA LEU A 333 -16.79 -9.23 6.62
C LEU A 333 -16.43 -9.79 7.99
N LEU A 334 -16.60 -11.10 8.19
CA LEU A 334 -16.30 -11.78 9.46
C LEU A 334 -14.82 -12.20 9.60
N ASN A 335 -14.03 -12.08 8.53
CA ASN A 335 -12.63 -12.55 8.46
C ASN A 335 -12.50 -14.05 8.79
N CYS A 336 -13.32 -14.87 8.18
CA CYS A 336 -13.32 -16.30 8.40
C CYS A 336 -13.26 -17.07 7.08
N SER A 337 -12.93 -18.37 7.16
CA SER A 337 -12.87 -19.24 5.99
C SER A 337 -14.27 -19.66 5.53
N ARG A 338 -14.35 -20.21 4.32
CA ARG A 338 -15.62 -20.74 3.79
C ARG A 338 -16.15 -21.89 4.64
N GLU A 339 -15.24 -22.75 5.11
CA GLU A 339 -15.55 -23.88 5.96
C GLU A 339 -16.18 -23.43 7.29
N GLN A 340 -15.65 -22.34 7.88
CA GLN A 340 -16.20 -21.73 9.09
C GLN A 340 -17.59 -21.16 8.84
N VAL A 341 -17.81 -20.43 7.73
CA VAL A 341 -19.14 -19.92 7.38
C VAL A 341 -20.12 -21.08 7.16
N THR A 342 -19.70 -22.15 6.49
CA THR A 342 -20.53 -23.35 6.29
C THR A 342 -20.93 -23.97 7.63
N SER A 343 -19.98 -24.09 8.56
CA SER A 343 -20.25 -24.59 9.92
C SER A 343 -21.25 -23.71 10.67
N MET A 344 -21.17 -22.38 10.56
CA MET A 344 -22.12 -21.44 11.16
C MET A 344 -23.53 -21.61 10.58
N ILE A 345 -23.64 -21.89 9.28
CA ILE A 345 -24.93 -22.17 8.63
C ILE A 345 -25.50 -23.49 9.14
N GLU A 346 -24.69 -24.57 9.21
CA GLU A 346 -25.11 -25.88 9.72
C GLU A 346 -25.53 -25.82 11.20
N GLN A 347 -24.89 -24.98 11.99
CA GLN A 347 -25.23 -24.76 13.40
C GLN A 347 -26.47 -23.86 13.60
N GLY A 348 -27.01 -23.28 12.51
CA GLY A 348 -28.12 -22.35 12.57
C GLY A 348 -27.80 -20.95 13.11
N LEU A 349 -26.51 -20.63 13.26
CA LEU A 349 -26.04 -19.29 13.68
C LEU A 349 -26.21 -18.25 12.58
N LEU A 350 -26.20 -18.69 11.34
CA LEU A 350 -26.35 -17.85 10.15
C LEU A 350 -27.45 -18.42 9.22
N PRO A 351 -28.71 -18.08 9.47
CA PRO A 351 -29.83 -18.60 8.70
C PRO A 351 -29.86 -17.97 7.30
N PRO A 352 -29.97 -18.78 6.23
CA PRO A 352 -30.21 -18.24 4.89
C PRO A 352 -31.63 -17.66 4.79
N ASN A 353 -31.81 -16.67 3.91
CA ASN A 353 -33.10 -15.99 3.69
C ASN A 353 -34.17 -16.86 3.02
N ARG A 354 -33.86 -18.11 2.69
CA ARG A 354 -34.76 -19.12 2.17
C ARG A 354 -34.56 -20.47 2.84
N GLN A 355 -35.61 -21.27 2.89
CA GLN A 355 -35.48 -22.64 3.37
C GLN A 355 -34.69 -23.49 2.40
N LEU A 356 -33.63 -24.10 2.89
CA LEU A 356 -32.85 -25.07 2.10
C LEU A 356 -33.49 -26.44 2.14
N GLY A 357 -33.68 -27.06 1.00
CA GLY A 357 -34.11 -28.46 0.92
C GLY A 357 -33.02 -29.41 1.48
N LYS A 358 -33.43 -30.60 1.99
CA LYS A 358 -32.53 -31.58 2.64
C LYS A 358 -31.28 -32.00 1.81
N ARG A 359 -31.19 -31.69 0.53
CA ARG A 359 -30.08 -32.01 -0.38
C ARG A 359 -29.59 -30.80 -1.17
N GLU A 360 -30.07 -29.63 -0.82
CA GLU A 360 -29.74 -28.41 -1.57
C GLU A 360 -28.43 -27.82 -1.05
N ILE A 361 -27.48 -27.55 -1.97
CA ILE A 361 -26.19 -26.95 -1.66
C ILE A 361 -26.29 -25.46 -1.99
N LEU A 362 -25.99 -24.60 -1.03
CA LEU A 362 -25.86 -23.16 -1.24
C LEU A 362 -24.66 -22.87 -2.17
N ILE A 363 -24.96 -22.18 -3.27
CA ILE A 363 -23.90 -21.72 -4.17
C ILE A 363 -23.19 -20.53 -3.48
N VAL A 364 -21.85 -20.58 -3.45
CA VAL A 364 -20.99 -19.60 -2.76
C VAL A 364 -21.25 -18.14 -3.18
N THR A 365 -21.71 -17.94 -4.42
CA THR A 365 -22.03 -16.63 -5.00
C THR A 365 -23.50 -16.22 -4.87
N GLU A 366 -24.33 -17.07 -4.25
CA GLU A 366 -25.75 -16.79 -4.03
C GLU A 366 -25.94 -15.77 -2.89
N TYR A 367 -26.79 -14.79 -3.13
CA TYR A 367 -27.10 -13.72 -2.15
C TYR A 367 -28.22 -14.18 -1.21
N ALA A 368 -27.89 -15.09 -0.31
CA ALA A 368 -28.84 -15.80 0.55
C ALA A 368 -28.88 -15.30 2.01
N PHE A 369 -28.15 -14.25 2.35
CA PHE A 369 -28.03 -13.75 3.72
C PHE A 369 -28.31 -12.26 3.77
N TYR A 370 -28.73 -11.77 4.94
CA TYR A 370 -28.92 -10.35 5.19
C TYR A 370 -27.76 -9.76 6.01
N LEU A 371 -27.38 -8.51 5.70
CA LEU A 371 -26.33 -7.81 6.44
C LEU A 371 -26.66 -7.72 7.94
N GLY A 372 -27.95 -7.51 8.29
CA GLY A 372 -28.41 -7.44 9.68
C GLY A 372 -28.07 -8.71 10.48
N ASP A 373 -28.34 -9.88 9.92
CA ASP A 373 -28.06 -11.16 10.57
C ASP A 373 -26.55 -11.39 10.73
N VAL A 374 -25.79 -11.10 9.66
CA VAL A 374 -24.31 -11.22 9.67
C VAL A 374 -23.71 -10.24 10.68
N TYR A 375 -24.24 -9.03 10.77
CA TYR A 375 -23.75 -8.02 11.70
C TYR A 375 -24.09 -8.37 13.16
N CYS A 376 -25.30 -8.89 13.44
CA CYS A 376 -25.68 -9.41 14.76
C CYS A 376 -24.76 -10.56 15.18
N LEU A 377 -24.45 -11.47 14.28
CA LEU A 377 -23.48 -12.55 14.53
C LEU A 377 -22.09 -11.98 14.84
N TRP A 378 -21.65 -10.97 14.09
CA TRP A 378 -20.36 -10.30 14.35
C TRP A 378 -20.35 -9.65 15.73
N LEU A 379 -21.42 -8.97 16.14
CA LEU A 379 -21.55 -8.37 17.47
C LEU A 379 -21.49 -9.41 18.60
N SER A 380 -22.17 -10.54 18.44
CA SER A 380 -22.25 -11.58 19.48
C SER A 380 -20.97 -12.39 19.63
N GLU A 381 -20.32 -12.75 18.50
CA GLU A 381 -19.24 -13.74 18.49
C GLU A 381 -17.86 -13.15 18.13
N PHE A 382 -17.83 -12.01 17.42
CA PHE A 382 -16.63 -11.48 16.81
C PHE A 382 -16.28 -10.04 17.23
N GLN A 383 -17.07 -9.40 18.10
CA GLN A 383 -16.84 -8.03 18.56
C GLN A 383 -15.63 -7.88 19.49
N SER A 384 -15.08 -8.99 20.00
CA SER A 384 -13.86 -8.92 20.79
C SER A 384 -12.75 -8.25 19.99
N ASP A 385 -11.96 -7.40 20.67
CA ASP A 385 -10.76 -6.78 20.13
C ASP A 385 -10.07 -7.71 19.14
N GLU A 386 -9.66 -7.22 17.97
CA GLU A 386 -8.96 -8.05 16.97
C GLU A 386 -7.75 -8.78 17.54
N PHE A 387 -7.23 -8.34 18.69
CA PHE A 387 -6.24 -9.05 19.47
C PHE A 387 -6.75 -10.42 19.97
N ASN A 388 -8.04 -10.54 20.26
CA ASN A 388 -8.67 -11.80 20.66
C ASN A 388 -9.19 -12.61 19.46
N ARG A 389 -9.29 -12.01 18.28
CA ARG A 389 -9.78 -12.69 17.07
C ARG A 389 -8.85 -13.80 16.59
N SER A 390 -7.53 -13.58 16.63
CA SER A 390 -6.56 -14.63 16.35
C SER A 390 -6.67 -15.82 17.34
N PHE A 391 -7.13 -15.57 18.56
CA PHE A 391 -7.39 -16.61 19.56
C PHE A 391 -8.66 -17.41 19.28
N TYR A 392 -9.73 -16.75 18.80
CA TYR A 392 -10.98 -17.45 18.46
C TYR A 392 -10.83 -18.28 17.18
N LEU A 393 -10.17 -17.76 16.16
CA LEU A 393 -9.93 -18.46 14.90
C LEU A 393 -8.99 -19.66 15.03
N SER A 394 -8.15 -19.69 16.07
CA SER A 394 -7.26 -20.83 16.35
C SER A 394 -7.89 -21.97 17.14
N ARG A 395 -9.14 -21.81 17.61
CA ARG A 395 -9.87 -22.80 18.40
C ARG A 395 -10.93 -23.60 17.61
N TRP A 396 -11.10 -23.30 16.30
CA TRP A 396 -12.01 -24.03 15.43
C TRP A 396 -11.24 -25.03 14.55
#